data_c87de31eb93c04131e894efdd523aab0
#
_entry.id   c87de31eb93c04131e894efdd523aab0
#
_cell.length_a   1.000
_cell.length_b   1.000
_cell.length_c   1.000
_cell.angle_alpha   90.00
_cell.angle_beta   90.00
_cell.angle_gamma   90.00
#
_symmetry.space_group_name_H-M   'P 1'
#
loop_
_entity.id
_entity.type
_entity.pdbx_description
1 polymer ?
#
loop_
_entity_poly.entity_id
_entity_poly.type
_entity_poly.pdbx_seq_one_letter_code
_entity_poly.pdbx_strand_id
1 'polypeptide(L)'
;MKISISALSFAYGLTPEALRYYEEKGLLSPDRTASSGFRRFSIADVQRLGIIKGLQRQGFSLDEIKRIMTNCPLAELVAMMDEKRAALREQIAQQNAVYERMTCGTDLLRDCDRLSMQPRLCAGSAGYLIDFDSVSALWASVPKLPILKALIDALPLTSYCTIIPPALLTGGSAAARVGIVAPAEFMHVIHADFSQMRLSAGPQTVRTIFELRPPEESSLQPIVDLNREFLQAHHLTPVCEGYTRQYAWFVDDDGQMRHYSELIIPVMAP
;
A
#
# COMPACT_ATOMS: atom_id res chain seq x y z
N MET A 1 -13.99 -30.52 -36.48
CA MET A 1 -14.64 -29.18 -36.42
C MET A 1 -13.53 -28.12 -36.45
N LYS A 2 -13.62 -27.11 -37.32
CA LYS A 2 -12.62 -26.06 -37.47
C LYS A 2 -13.25 -24.73 -37.11
N ILE A 3 -12.59 -23.94 -36.24
CA ILE A 3 -13.11 -22.75 -35.62
C ILE A 3 -12.41 -21.52 -36.19
N SER A 4 -13.16 -20.45 -36.48
CA SER A 4 -12.61 -19.20 -36.99
C SER A 4 -11.88 -18.38 -35.92
N ILE A 5 -10.96 -17.53 -36.34
CA ILE A 5 -10.26 -16.60 -35.42
C ILE A 5 -11.27 -15.67 -34.68
N SER A 6 -12.31 -15.20 -35.39
CA SER A 6 -13.34 -14.33 -34.78
C SER A 6 -14.12 -15.05 -33.66
N ALA A 7 -14.46 -16.33 -33.88
CA ALA A 7 -15.16 -17.12 -32.86
C ALA A 7 -14.29 -17.33 -31.61
N LEU A 8 -13.00 -17.62 -31.78
CA LEU A 8 -12.05 -17.73 -30.65
C LEU A 8 -11.81 -16.40 -29.95
N SER A 9 -11.63 -15.32 -30.71
CA SER A 9 -11.49 -13.97 -30.17
C SER A 9 -12.67 -13.63 -29.27
N PHE A 10 -13.90 -13.87 -29.74
CA PHE A 10 -15.11 -13.62 -28.94
C PHE A 10 -15.17 -14.51 -27.70
N ALA A 11 -14.97 -15.83 -27.87
CA ALA A 11 -15.12 -16.80 -26.78
C ALA A 11 -14.10 -16.58 -25.62
N TYR A 12 -12.87 -16.18 -25.95
CA TYR A 12 -11.80 -16.00 -24.97
C TYR A 12 -11.53 -14.54 -24.59
N GLY A 13 -12.27 -13.59 -25.16
CA GLY A 13 -12.04 -12.14 -24.91
C GLY A 13 -10.64 -11.71 -25.36
N LEU A 14 -10.15 -12.24 -26.51
CA LEU A 14 -8.84 -11.92 -27.06
C LEU A 14 -8.99 -11.18 -28.38
N THR A 15 -8.01 -10.34 -28.70
CA THR A 15 -7.95 -9.74 -30.03
C THR A 15 -7.43 -10.75 -31.07
N PRO A 16 -7.78 -10.62 -32.36
CA PRO A 16 -7.18 -11.43 -33.41
C PRO A 16 -5.65 -11.33 -33.46
N GLU A 17 -5.09 -10.18 -33.09
CA GLU A 17 -3.65 -9.93 -33.01
C GLU A 17 -3.00 -10.79 -31.91
N ALA A 18 -3.64 -10.90 -30.74
CA ALA A 18 -3.16 -11.77 -29.66
C ALA A 18 -3.11 -13.25 -30.10
N LEU A 19 -4.13 -13.72 -30.84
CA LEU A 19 -4.14 -15.09 -31.36
C LEU A 19 -3.05 -15.31 -32.42
N ARG A 20 -2.76 -14.30 -33.28
CA ARG A 20 -1.63 -14.35 -34.23
C ARG A 20 -0.29 -14.38 -33.50
N TYR A 21 -0.16 -13.58 -32.43
CA TYR A 21 1.04 -13.58 -31.60
C TYR A 21 1.28 -14.93 -30.93
N TYR A 22 0.23 -15.63 -30.48
CA TYR A 22 0.37 -16.99 -29.94
C TYR A 22 0.77 -18.01 -31.03
N GLU A 23 0.30 -17.85 -32.26
CA GLU A 23 0.79 -18.64 -33.42
C GLU A 23 2.27 -18.37 -33.68
N GLU A 24 2.71 -17.11 -33.74
CA GLU A 24 4.10 -16.70 -33.92
C GLU A 24 5.03 -17.26 -32.85
N LYS A 25 4.55 -17.25 -31.59
CA LYS A 25 5.27 -17.86 -30.47
C LYS A 25 5.26 -19.40 -30.48
N GLY A 26 4.52 -20.03 -31.40
CA GLY A 26 4.40 -21.49 -31.50
C GLY A 26 3.54 -22.14 -30.42
N LEU A 27 2.71 -21.35 -29.76
CA LEU A 27 1.73 -21.80 -28.73
C LEU A 27 0.48 -22.39 -29.40
N LEU A 28 0.08 -21.88 -30.56
CA LEU A 28 -1.03 -22.34 -31.36
C LEU A 28 -0.52 -22.72 -32.76
N SER A 29 -1.21 -23.66 -33.43
CA SER A 29 -0.82 -24.14 -34.73
C SER A 29 -2.05 -24.27 -35.66
N PRO A 30 -2.71 -23.13 -36.02
CA PRO A 30 -3.90 -23.17 -36.85
C PRO A 30 -3.57 -23.62 -38.28
N ASP A 31 -4.46 -24.38 -38.89
CA ASP A 31 -4.41 -24.68 -40.33
C ASP A 31 -4.81 -23.44 -41.14
N ARG A 32 -4.34 -23.37 -42.37
CA ARG A 32 -4.78 -22.36 -43.33
C ARG A 32 -5.66 -23.01 -44.41
N THR A 33 -6.79 -22.37 -44.73
CA THR A 33 -7.63 -22.84 -45.86
C THR A 33 -6.89 -22.65 -47.15
N ALA A 34 -6.80 -23.70 -47.97
CA ALA A 34 -6.08 -23.68 -49.25
C ALA A 34 -6.61 -22.62 -50.25
N SER A 35 -7.93 -22.31 -50.20
CA SER A 35 -8.58 -21.39 -51.12
C SER A 35 -8.56 -19.90 -50.70
N SER A 36 -8.42 -19.59 -49.40
CA SER A 36 -8.56 -18.21 -48.89
C SER A 36 -7.48 -17.78 -47.91
N GLY A 37 -6.57 -18.69 -47.51
CA GLY A 37 -5.52 -18.40 -46.54
C GLY A 37 -6.01 -18.14 -45.10
N PHE A 38 -7.33 -18.20 -44.84
CA PHE A 38 -7.89 -17.93 -43.50
C PHE A 38 -7.46 -18.98 -42.47
N ARG A 39 -7.11 -18.50 -41.28
CA ARG A 39 -6.75 -19.36 -40.13
C ARG A 39 -7.96 -20.14 -39.64
N ARG A 40 -7.76 -21.44 -39.45
CA ARG A 40 -8.76 -22.38 -38.91
C ARG A 40 -8.14 -23.13 -37.74
N PHE A 41 -8.72 -22.95 -36.57
CA PHE A 41 -8.24 -23.56 -35.34
C PHE A 41 -8.91 -24.91 -35.11
N SER A 42 -8.12 -25.86 -34.67
CA SER A 42 -8.57 -27.21 -34.30
C SER A 42 -9.12 -27.23 -32.88
N ILE A 43 -9.77 -28.32 -32.48
CA ILE A 43 -10.17 -28.55 -31.07
C ILE A 43 -8.94 -28.55 -30.15
N ALA A 44 -7.82 -29.10 -30.62
CA ALA A 44 -6.57 -29.07 -29.85
C ALA A 44 -6.05 -27.64 -29.61
N ASP A 45 -6.18 -26.73 -30.58
CA ASP A 45 -5.82 -25.33 -30.41
C ASP A 45 -6.74 -24.64 -29.37
N VAL A 46 -8.04 -24.97 -29.35
CA VAL A 46 -8.98 -24.47 -28.33
C VAL A 46 -8.58 -24.93 -26.93
N GLN A 47 -8.23 -26.21 -26.78
CA GLN A 47 -7.77 -26.77 -25.51
C GLN A 47 -6.45 -26.11 -25.06
N ARG A 48 -5.49 -25.96 -25.98
CA ARG A 48 -4.24 -25.26 -25.72
C ARG A 48 -4.48 -23.81 -25.28
N LEU A 49 -5.39 -23.10 -25.94
CA LEU A 49 -5.75 -21.74 -25.59
C LEU A 49 -6.35 -21.65 -24.19
N GLY A 50 -7.18 -22.64 -23.79
CA GLY A 50 -7.69 -22.77 -22.42
C GLY A 50 -6.56 -22.90 -21.39
N ILE A 51 -5.58 -23.76 -21.66
CA ILE A 51 -4.38 -23.94 -20.82
C ILE A 51 -3.58 -22.64 -20.72
N ILE A 52 -3.30 -21.98 -21.85
CA ILE A 52 -2.57 -20.70 -21.91
C ILE A 52 -3.27 -19.65 -21.01
N LYS A 53 -4.58 -19.47 -21.18
CA LYS A 53 -5.37 -18.51 -20.36
C LYS A 53 -5.38 -18.88 -18.88
N GLY A 54 -5.48 -20.16 -18.57
CA GLY A 54 -5.41 -20.66 -17.20
C GLY A 54 -4.07 -20.32 -16.52
N LEU A 55 -2.97 -20.63 -17.20
CA LEU A 55 -1.62 -20.35 -16.69
C LEU A 55 -1.33 -18.84 -16.61
N GLN A 56 -1.77 -18.05 -17.61
CA GLN A 56 -1.65 -16.58 -17.52
C GLN A 56 -2.36 -15.99 -16.30
N ARG A 57 -3.56 -16.48 -15.96
CA ARG A 57 -4.29 -16.07 -14.75
C ARG A 57 -3.56 -16.46 -13.46
N GLN A 58 -2.71 -17.46 -13.52
CA GLN A 58 -1.85 -17.88 -12.41
C GLN A 58 -0.51 -17.12 -12.38
N GLY A 59 -0.30 -16.14 -13.28
CA GLY A 59 0.90 -15.29 -13.30
C GLY A 59 2.06 -15.86 -14.11
N PHE A 60 1.85 -16.88 -14.96
CA PHE A 60 2.89 -17.37 -15.87
C PHE A 60 3.04 -16.45 -17.08
N SER A 61 4.28 -16.12 -17.42
CA SER A 61 4.65 -15.47 -18.68
C SER A 61 4.44 -16.39 -19.89
N LEU A 62 4.34 -15.82 -21.08
CA LEU A 62 4.19 -16.64 -22.30
C LEU A 62 5.38 -17.55 -22.56
N ASP A 63 6.59 -17.17 -22.19
CA ASP A 63 7.80 -17.99 -22.34
C ASP A 63 7.79 -19.16 -21.34
N GLU A 64 7.38 -18.94 -20.09
CA GLU A 64 7.15 -20.02 -19.12
C GLU A 64 6.04 -20.97 -19.60
N ILE A 65 4.94 -20.44 -20.11
CA ILE A 65 3.84 -21.25 -20.67
C ILE A 65 4.32 -22.08 -21.86
N LYS A 66 5.09 -21.50 -22.76
CA LYS A 66 5.69 -22.24 -23.88
C LYS A 66 6.55 -23.39 -23.38
N ARG A 67 7.41 -23.14 -22.38
CA ARG A 67 8.25 -24.17 -21.77
C ARG A 67 7.40 -25.30 -21.18
N ILE A 68 6.36 -24.95 -20.40
CA ILE A 68 5.43 -25.91 -19.79
C ILE A 68 4.75 -26.79 -20.86
N MET A 69 4.34 -26.19 -21.98
CA MET A 69 3.59 -26.89 -23.04
C MET A 69 4.48 -27.69 -23.99
N THR A 70 5.79 -27.48 -23.96
CA THR A 70 6.71 -28.18 -24.90
C THR A 70 7.60 -29.20 -24.21
N ASN A 71 8.30 -28.84 -23.17
CA ASN A 71 9.24 -29.72 -22.45
C ASN A 71 9.51 -29.18 -21.04
N CYS A 72 8.69 -29.55 -20.08
CA CYS A 72 8.86 -29.20 -18.69
C CYS A 72 8.77 -30.46 -17.81
N PRO A 73 9.86 -30.87 -17.16
CA PRO A 73 9.82 -31.96 -16.18
C PRO A 73 8.85 -31.64 -15.06
N LEU A 74 8.16 -32.66 -14.55
CA LEU A 74 7.16 -32.47 -13.48
C LEU A 74 7.72 -31.73 -12.23
N ALA A 75 8.95 -32.08 -11.84
CA ALA A 75 9.60 -31.43 -10.69
C ALA A 75 9.80 -29.92 -10.91
N GLU A 76 10.14 -29.52 -12.13
CA GLU A 76 10.29 -28.12 -12.51
C GLU A 76 8.93 -27.40 -12.53
N LEU A 77 7.90 -28.03 -13.11
CA LEU A 77 6.54 -27.45 -13.08
C LEU A 77 6.07 -27.22 -11.65
N VAL A 78 6.30 -28.16 -10.74
CA VAL A 78 5.97 -28.03 -9.32
C VAL A 78 6.71 -26.83 -8.69
N ALA A 79 8.01 -26.70 -8.95
CA ALA A 79 8.80 -25.57 -8.43
C ALA A 79 8.28 -24.22 -8.94
N MET A 80 7.98 -24.11 -10.25
CA MET A 80 7.40 -22.90 -10.84
C MET A 80 6.03 -22.56 -10.24
N MET A 81 5.18 -23.56 -10.01
CA MET A 81 3.87 -23.35 -9.38
C MET A 81 4.01 -22.90 -7.92
N ASP A 82 4.97 -23.45 -7.18
CA ASP A 82 5.24 -23.04 -5.80
C ASP A 82 5.72 -21.59 -5.73
N GLU A 83 6.57 -21.16 -6.66
CA GLU A 83 6.99 -19.77 -6.78
C GLU A 83 5.80 -18.82 -7.07
N LYS A 84 4.96 -19.14 -8.06
CA LYS A 84 3.77 -18.33 -8.37
C LYS A 84 2.79 -18.28 -7.20
N ARG A 85 2.63 -19.40 -6.50
CA ARG A 85 1.78 -19.45 -5.29
C ARG A 85 2.32 -18.57 -4.17
N ALA A 86 3.64 -18.54 -3.97
CA ALA A 86 4.28 -17.67 -2.98
C ALA A 86 4.09 -16.19 -3.34
N ALA A 87 4.36 -15.82 -4.60
CA ALA A 87 4.16 -14.46 -5.09
C ALA A 87 2.70 -13.99 -4.96
N LEU A 88 1.74 -14.86 -5.30
CA LEU A 88 0.32 -14.54 -5.15
C LEU A 88 -0.08 -14.35 -3.68
N ARG A 89 0.46 -15.18 -2.77
CA ARG A 89 0.21 -15.02 -1.33
C ARG A 89 0.72 -13.68 -0.81
N GLU A 90 1.89 -13.25 -1.26
CA GLU A 90 2.45 -11.95 -0.94
C GLU A 90 1.57 -10.79 -1.46
N GLN A 91 1.12 -10.88 -2.71
CA GLN A 91 0.20 -9.90 -3.28
C GLN A 91 -1.11 -9.80 -2.49
N ILE A 92 -1.68 -10.95 -2.08
CA ILE A 92 -2.89 -10.99 -1.24
C ILE A 92 -2.63 -10.29 0.10
N ALA A 93 -1.49 -10.55 0.75
CA ALA A 93 -1.15 -9.90 2.02
C ALA A 93 -1.04 -8.38 1.88
N GLN A 94 -0.39 -7.90 0.82
CA GLN A 94 -0.29 -6.47 0.50
C GLN A 94 -1.66 -5.84 0.25
N GLN A 95 -2.52 -6.49 -0.56
CA GLN A 95 -3.87 -5.97 -0.84
C GLN A 95 -4.76 -5.95 0.42
N ASN A 96 -4.64 -6.95 1.28
CA ASN A 96 -5.34 -6.98 2.56
C ASN A 96 -4.89 -5.83 3.47
N ALA A 97 -3.59 -5.56 3.56
CA ALA A 97 -3.07 -4.44 4.33
C ALA A 97 -3.59 -3.08 3.82
N VAL A 98 -3.62 -2.89 2.49
CA VAL A 98 -4.23 -1.69 1.87
C VAL A 98 -5.72 -1.59 2.20
N TYR A 99 -6.46 -2.69 2.13
CA TYR A 99 -7.88 -2.74 2.47
C TYR A 99 -8.11 -2.36 3.95
N GLU A 100 -7.33 -2.91 4.88
CA GLU A 100 -7.39 -2.57 6.30
C GLU A 100 -7.08 -1.09 6.53
N ARG A 101 -6.05 -0.56 5.84
CA ARG A 101 -5.71 0.86 5.91
C ARG A 101 -6.85 1.77 5.42
N MET A 102 -7.49 1.39 4.31
CA MET A 102 -8.65 2.12 3.77
C MET A 102 -9.84 2.05 4.72
N THR A 103 -10.11 0.88 5.29
CA THR A 103 -11.22 0.68 6.24
C THR A 103 -11.04 1.59 7.46
N CYS A 104 -9.85 1.55 8.07
CA CYS A 104 -9.51 2.42 9.22
C CYS A 104 -9.67 3.91 8.87
N GLY A 105 -9.17 4.33 7.70
CA GLY A 105 -9.32 5.71 7.22
C GLY A 105 -10.77 6.10 6.99
N THR A 106 -11.56 5.24 6.37
CA THR A 106 -12.99 5.49 6.09
C THR A 106 -13.81 5.62 7.39
N ASP A 107 -13.56 4.75 8.37
CA ASP A 107 -14.26 4.80 9.65
C ASP A 107 -13.89 6.08 10.42
N LEU A 108 -12.62 6.49 10.39
CA LEU A 108 -12.18 7.74 10.97
C LEU A 108 -12.85 8.95 10.29
N LEU A 109 -12.94 8.95 8.96
CA LEU A 109 -13.58 10.06 8.22
C LEU A 109 -15.09 10.14 8.45
N ARG A 110 -15.79 9.03 8.68
CA ARG A 110 -17.21 9.03 9.06
C ARG A 110 -17.45 9.70 10.41
N ASP A 111 -16.49 9.58 11.30
CA ASP A 111 -16.55 10.12 12.65
C ASP A 111 -15.85 11.48 12.81
N CYS A 112 -15.21 12.01 11.77
CA CYS A 112 -14.33 13.18 11.89
C CYS A 112 -15.06 14.41 12.44
N ASP A 113 -16.29 14.69 11.99
CA ASP A 113 -17.07 15.86 12.49
C ASP A 113 -17.36 15.75 13.97
N ARG A 114 -17.61 14.54 14.47
CA ARG A 114 -17.91 14.27 15.88
C ARG A 114 -16.66 14.24 16.75
N LEU A 115 -15.54 13.75 16.23
CA LEU A 115 -14.33 13.44 16.98
C LEU A 115 -13.19 14.44 16.77
N SER A 116 -13.36 15.40 15.84
CA SER A 116 -12.35 16.41 15.58
C SER A 116 -12.08 17.25 16.83
N MET A 117 -10.80 17.50 17.09
CA MET A 117 -10.35 18.26 18.26
C MET A 117 -10.79 17.68 19.62
N GLN A 118 -11.03 16.37 19.70
CA GLN A 118 -11.36 15.66 20.94
C GLN A 118 -10.31 14.60 21.24
N PRO A 119 -9.36 14.84 22.15
CA PRO A 119 -8.40 13.84 22.58
C PRO A 119 -9.11 12.65 23.24
N ARG A 120 -8.68 11.44 22.92
CA ARG A 120 -9.27 10.18 23.42
C ARG A 120 -8.18 9.21 23.83
N LEU A 121 -8.37 8.58 24.98
CA LEU A 121 -7.52 7.47 25.39
C LEU A 121 -7.93 6.20 24.65
N CYS A 122 -7.00 5.57 23.98
CA CYS A 122 -7.18 4.38 23.15
C CYS A 122 -6.19 3.29 23.56
N ALA A 123 -6.43 2.07 23.07
CA ALA A 123 -5.46 0.98 23.16
C ALA A 123 -4.10 1.39 22.59
N GLY A 124 -3.04 0.77 23.06
CA GLY A 124 -1.69 1.01 22.58
C GLY A 124 -1.55 0.71 21.10
N SER A 125 -0.69 1.47 20.44
CA SER A 125 -0.25 1.23 19.07
C SER A 125 1.23 1.55 18.95
N ALA A 126 1.85 1.05 17.89
CA ALA A 126 3.25 1.28 17.63
C ALA A 126 3.45 1.79 16.20
N GLY A 127 4.43 2.67 16.03
CA GLY A 127 4.89 3.16 14.74
C GLY A 127 6.41 3.27 14.71
N TYR A 128 7.00 2.91 13.59
CA TYR A 128 8.42 3.12 13.32
C TYR A 128 8.60 4.46 12.63
N LEU A 129 9.47 5.31 13.18
CA LEU A 129 9.68 6.70 12.77
C LEU A 129 11.09 6.89 12.20
N ILE A 130 11.18 7.58 11.09
CA ILE A 130 12.41 8.18 10.59
C ILE A 130 12.15 9.68 10.40
N ASP A 131 13.04 10.56 10.86
CA ASP A 131 12.80 11.99 10.94
C ASP A 131 13.94 12.83 10.38
N PHE A 132 13.58 14.06 10.05
CA PHE A 132 14.45 15.09 9.46
C PHE A 132 14.03 16.46 9.98
N ASP A 133 14.98 17.38 10.03
CA ASP A 133 14.74 18.74 10.51
C ASP A 133 13.78 19.54 9.61
N SER A 134 13.67 19.16 8.33
CA SER A 134 12.79 19.81 7.35
C SER A 134 12.41 18.87 6.21
N VAL A 135 11.35 19.24 5.48
CA VAL A 135 10.93 18.55 4.25
C VAL A 135 12.07 18.54 3.22
N SER A 136 12.81 19.64 3.07
CA SER A 136 13.96 19.72 2.16
C SER A 136 15.07 18.73 2.55
N ALA A 137 15.35 18.57 3.85
CA ALA A 137 16.32 17.61 4.35
C ALA A 137 15.90 16.17 4.09
N LEU A 138 14.62 15.85 4.26
CA LEU A 138 14.05 14.54 3.91
C LEU A 138 14.29 14.23 2.42
N TRP A 139 13.86 15.12 1.53
CA TRP A 139 14.01 14.89 0.08
C TRP A 139 15.46 14.84 -0.39
N ALA A 140 16.35 15.62 0.21
CA ALA A 140 17.81 15.54 -0.06
C ALA A 140 18.43 14.22 0.40
N SER A 141 17.77 13.50 1.31
CA SER A 141 18.24 12.24 1.86
C SER A 141 17.72 11.01 1.06
N VAL A 142 16.65 11.15 0.28
CA VAL A 142 16.08 10.04 -0.51
C VAL A 142 17.11 9.30 -1.38
N PRO A 143 17.98 9.97 -2.14
CA PRO A 143 18.99 9.27 -2.95
C PRO A 143 20.07 8.55 -2.13
N LYS A 144 20.23 8.91 -0.85
CA LYS A 144 21.32 8.45 0.02
C LYS A 144 20.88 7.32 0.97
N LEU A 145 19.58 7.25 1.26
CA LEU A 145 19.00 6.32 2.22
C LEU A 145 17.99 5.40 1.51
N PRO A 146 18.38 4.17 1.13
CA PRO A 146 17.48 3.22 0.45
C PRO A 146 16.17 2.95 1.19
N ILE A 147 16.18 3.02 2.53
CA ILE A 147 14.97 2.86 3.34
C ILE A 147 13.89 3.88 2.99
N LEU A 148 14.25 5.13 2.68
CA LEU A 148 13.27 6.16 2.32
C LEU A 148 12.53 5.81 1.05
N LYS A 149 13.24 5.26 0.06
CA LYS A 149 12.60 4.77 -1.16
C LYS A 149 11.61 3.64 -0.84
N ALA A 150 12.01 2.65 -0.04
CA ALA A 150 11.13 1.55 0.35
C ALA A 150 9.88 2.03 1.10
N LEU A 151 10.01 3.02 1.98
CA LEU A 151 8.88 3.59 2.71
C LEU A 151 7.94 4.39 1.79
N ILE A 152 8.48 5.12 0.81
CA ILE A 152 7.69 5.86 -0.18
C ILE A 152 6.96 4.90 -1.11
N ASP A 153 7.63 3.84 -1.58
CA ASP A 153 7.02 2.81 -2.42
C ASP A 153 5.90 2.03 -1.68
N ALA A 154 5.94 2.01 -0.34
CA ALA A 154 4.94 1.35 0.49
C ALA A 154 3.69 2.23 0.80
N LEU A 155 3.60 3.46 0.28
CA LEU A 155 2.37 4.24 0.41
C LEU A 155 1.16 3.47 -0.17
N PRO A 156 -0.03 3.48 0.44
CA PRO A 156 -0.45 4.26 1.61
C PRO A 156 -0.25 3.56 2.97
N LEU A 157 0.48 2.45 3.06
CA LEU A 157 0.73 1.73 4.32
C LEU A 157 1.67 2.50 5.26
N THR A 158 2.53 3.34 4.69
CA THR A 158 3.31 4.36 5.40
C THR A 158 2.63 5.72 5.28
N SER A 159 3.14 6.72 6.00
CA SER A 159 2.60 8.08 5.94
C SER A 159 3.68 9.11 6.22
N TYR A 160 3.67 10.23 5.49
CA TYR A 160 4.38 11.41 5.96
C TYR A 160 3.79 11.85 7.31
N CYS A 161 4.65 12.30 8.21
CA CYS A 161 4.25 12.66 9.55
C CYS A 161 5.00 13.90 10.07
N THR A 162 4.39 14.56 11.05
CA THR A 162 5.10 15.47 11.96
C THR A 162 5.35 14.71 13.25
N ILE A 163 6.56 14.76 13.76
CA ILE A 163 6.99 14.11 14.99
C ILE A 163 7.03 15.14 16.10
N ILE A 164 6.32 14.85 17.17
CA ILE A 164 6.12 15.75 18.33
C ILE A 164 6.94 15.20 19.50
N PRO A 165 8.05 15.87 19.87
CA PRO A 165 8.83 15.48 21.03
C PRO A 165 8.02 15.55 22.34
N PRO A 166 8.26 14.65 23.31
CA PRO A 166 7.61 14.67 24.61
C PRO A 166 7.72 16.01 25.34
N ALA A 167 8.83 16.73 25.17
CA ALA A 167 9.02 18.05 25.76
C ALA A 167 7.91 19.04 25.37
N LEU A 168 7.47 19.05 24.10
CA LEU A 168 6.36 19.90 23.67
C LEU A 168 5.04 19.53 24.35
N LEU A 169 4.82 18.24 24.60
CA LEU A 169 3.61 17.71 25.23
C LEU A 169 3.58 17.95 26.76
N THR A 170 4.74 18.24 27.37
CA THR A 170 4.88 18.48 28.81
C THR A 170 5.14 19.96 29.15
N GLY A 171 5.09 20.86 28.17
CA GLY A 171 5.26 22.31 28.38
C GLY A 171 6.70 22.81 28.28
N GLY A 172 7.63 21.95 27.85
CA GLY A 172 9.00 22.34 27.55
C GLY A 172 9.17 22.93 26.15
N SER A 173 10.40 23.30 25.79
CA SER A 173 10.76 23.84 24.48
C SER A 173 11.44 22.75 23.65
N ALA A 174 10.89 22.46 22.47
CA ALA A 174 11.48 21.61 21.45
C ALA A 174 10.89 21.96 20.09
N ALA A 175 11.57 21.59 19.00
CA ALA A 175 11.01 21.73 17.66
C ALA A 175 10.35 20.42 17.22
N ALA A 176 9.17 20.51 16.60
CA ALA A 176 8.60 19.41 15.87
C ALA A 176 9.47 19.12 14.63
N ARG A 177 9.51 17.85 14.20
CA ARG A 177 10.29 17.40 13.06
C ARG A 177 9.39 16.76 12.02
N VAL A 178 9.84 16.69 10.78
CA VAL A 178 9.11 15.99 9.72
C VAL A 178 9.69 14.60 9.49
N GLY A 179 8.87 13.67 9.05
CA GLY A 179 9.35 12.32 8.84
C GLY A 179 8.38 11.43 8.08
N ILE A 180 8.68 10.14 8.15
CA ILE A 180 7.78 9.08 7.66
C ILE A 180 7.54 8.11 8.83
N VAL A 181 6.29 7.74 9.00
CA VAL A 181 5.85 6.69 9.93
C VAL A 181 5.45 5.44 9.17
N ALA A 182 5.92 4.29 9.64
CA ALA A 182 5.45 2.97 9.26
C ALA A 182 4.71 2.35 10.47
N PRO A 183 3.38 2.24 10.46
CA PRO A 183 2.63 1.59 11.52
C PRO A 183 3.05 0.13 11.66
N ALA A 184 3.21 -0.33 12.91
CA ALA A 184 3.73 -1.67 13.18
C ALA A 184 2.81 -2.79 12.65
N GLU A 185 1.51 -2.52 12.54
CA GLU A 185 0.54 -3.47 11.98
C GLU A 185 0.85 -3.87 10.53
N PHE A 186 1.53 -3.01 9.75
CA PHE A 186 1.84 -3.25 8.33
C PHE A 186 3.29 -3.68 8.06
N MET A 187 4.13 -3.83 9.09
CA MET A 187 5.53 -4.23 8.93
C MET A 187 5.72 -5.52 8.14
N HIS A 188 4.79 -6.46 8.28
CA HIS A 188 4.86 -7.78 7.64
C HIS A 188 4.73 -7.74 6.11
N VAL A 189 4.33 -6.60 5.53
CA VAL A 189 4.20 -6.37 4.08
C VAL A 189 5.06 -5.22 3.56
N ILE A 190 5.74 -4.48 4.44
CA ILE A 190 6.65 -3.39 4.05
C ILE A 190 8.07 -3.93 4.01
N HIS A 191 8.65 -4.00 2.82
CA HIS A 191 10.02 -4.49 2.62
C HIS A 191 11.06 -3.39 2.90
N ALA A 192 11.27 -3.07 4.19
CA ALA A 192 12.24 -2.07 4.64
C ALA A 192 13.10 -2.58 5.82
N ASP A 193 14.30 -2.06 5.95
CA ASP A 193 15.14 -2.31 7.13
C ASP A 193 14.75 -1.37 8.27
N PHE A 194 13.86 -1.83 9.13
CA PHE A 194 13.37 -1.06 10.27
C PHE A 194 14.40 -0.79 11.35
N SER A 195 15.60 -1.40 11.31
CA SER A 195 16.69 -1.13 12.28
C SER A 195 17.18 0.31 12.26
N GLN A 196 16.94 1.03 11.14
CA GLN A 196 17.29 2.44 10.98
C GLN A 196 16.19 3.40 11.49
N MET A 197 15.09 2.87 11.97
CA MET A 197 13.94 3.65 12.45
C MET A 197 13.83 3.57 13.97
N ARG A 198 13.22 4.60 14.55
CA ARG A 198 12.92 4.61 15.99
C ARG A 198 11.51 4.11 16.23
N LEU A 199 11.35 3.25 17.22
CA LEU A 199 10.06 2.77 17.64
C LEU A 199 9.39 3.81 18.55
N SER A 200 8.17 4.22 18.18
CA SER A 200 7.25 4.98 19.02
C SER A 200 6.10 4.05 19.41
N ALA A 201 6.04 3.66 20.68
CA ALA A 201 5.04 2.72 21.19
C ALA A 201 4.74 2.98 22.67
N GLY A 202 3.55 2.60 23.10
CA GLY A 202 3.13 2.68 24.52
C GLY A 202 1.99 1.72 24.82
N PRO A 203 1.73 1.42 26.11
CA PRO A 203 0.63 0.54 26.51
C PRO A 203 -0.74 1.12 26.14
N GLN A 204 -0.83 2.44 26.07
CA GLN A 204 -2.00 3.19 25.64
C GLN A 204 -1.56 4.33 24.71
N THR A 205 -2.50 4.91 23.98
CA THR A 205 -2.27 6.10 23.15
C THR A 205 -3.36 7.12 23.38
N VAL A 206 -2.98 8.39 23.42
CA VAL A 206 -3.93 9.50 23.25
C VAL A 206 -4.00 9.80 21.76
N ARG A 207 -5.21 9.85 21.22
CA ARG A 207 -5.45 10.09 19.79
C ARG A 207 -6.38 11.27 19.61
N THR A 208 -6.02 12.17 18.69
CA THR A 208 -6.78 13.37 18.37
C THR A 208 -6.86 13.54 16.87
N ILE A 209 -8.07 13.52 16.33
CA ILE A 209 -8.34 13.81 14.91
C ILE A 209 -8.37 15.34 14.76
N PHE A 210 -7.80 15.84 13.69
CA PHE A 210 -7.81 17.25 13.36
C PHE A 210 -7.78 17.48 11.85
N GLU A 211 -8.30 18.64 11.45
CA GLU A 211 -8.27 19.11 10.08
C GLU A 211 -7.20 20.18 9.92
N LEU A 212 -6.46 20.14 8.81
CA LEU A 212 -5.57 21.18 8.35
C LEU A 212 -6.07 21.73 7.00
N ARG A 213 -5.92 23.04 6.81
CA ARG A 213 -6.28 23.76 5.56
C ARG A 213 -5.07 24.49 5.02
N PRO A 214 -4.37 23.93 4.00
CA PRO A 214 -3.34 24.69 3.31
C PRO A 214 -3.96 25.91 2.57
N PRO A 215 -3.25 27.03 2.32
CA PRO A 215 -1.82 27.25 2.58
C PRO A 215 -1.51 27.75 4.00
N GLU A 216 -2.52 28.00 4.79
CA GLU A 216 -2.27 28.25 6.22
C GLU A 216 -1.66 26.94 6.74
N GLU A 217 -0.33 26.91 6.85
CA GLU A 217 0.37 25.96 7.70
C GLU A 217 -0.16 26.23 9.11
N SER A 218 -1.35 25.69 9.36
CA SER A 218 -2.04 25.79 10.62
C SER A 218 -1.05 25.23 11.61
N SER A 219 -0.53 26.10 12.44
CA SER A 219 0.39 25.70 13.49
C SER A 219 -0.21 24.49 14.18
N LEU A 220 0.51 23.40 14.30
CA LEU A 220 0.09 22.26 15.12
C LEU A 220 -0.02 22.63 16.61
N GLN A 221 0.34 23.87 16.97
CA GLN A 221 0.35 24.34 18.33
C GLN A 221 -1.01 24.20 19.05
N PRO A 222 -2.17 24.56 18.44
CA PRO A 222 -3.46 24.37 19.10
C PRO A 222 -3.75 22.90 19.43
N ILE A 223 -3.32 21.98 18.55
CA ILE A 223 -3.52 20.54 18.74
C ILE A 223 -2.58 20.01 19.83
N VAL A 224 -1.34 20.49 19.86
CA VAL A 224 -0.36 20.16 20.90
C VAL A 224 -0.84 20.67 22.26
N ASP A 225 -1.33 21.90 22.33
CA ASP A 225 -1.81 22.52 23.59
C ASP A 225 -3.05 21.77 24.13
N LEU A 226 -4.01 21.48 23.27
CA LEU A 226 -5.18 20.66 23.59
C LEU A 226 -4.80 19.29 24.17
N ASN A 227 -3.86 18.61 23.55
CA ASN A 227 -3.40 17.31 24.01
C ASN A 227 -2.61 17.42 25.32
N ARG A 228 -1.84 18.49 25.51
CA ARG A 228 -1.14 18.75 26.77
C ARG A 228 -2.13 18.93 27.95
N GLU A 229 -3.18 19.72 27.76
CA GLU A 229 -4.24 19.89 28.75
C GLU A 229 -4.91 18.55 29.09
N PHE A 230 -5.22 17.74 28.06
CA PHE A 230 -5.81 16.43 28.29
C PHE A 230 -4.86 15.49 29.05
N LEU A 231 -3.58 15.45 28.70
CA LEU A 231 -2.57 14.63 29.39
C LEU A 231 -2.48 15.03 30.88
N GLN A 232 -2.46 16.33 31.17
CA GLN A 232 -2.42 16.86 32.56
C GLN A 232 -3.69 16.51 33.35
N ALA A 233 -4.86 16.70 32.74
CA ALA A 233 -6.15 16.43 33.38
C ALA A 233 -6.35 14.94 33.72
N HIS A 234 -5.75 14.06 32.95
CA HIS A 234 -5.86 12.60 33.14
C HIS A 234 -4.61 11.96 33.75
N HIS A 235 -3.63 12.74 34.19
CA HIS A 235 -2.36 12.28 34.77
C HIS A 235 -1.58 11.31 33.89
N LEU A 236 -1.64 11.51 32.57
CA LEU A 236 -0.98 10.66 31.59
C LEU A 236 0.41 11.21 31.26
N THR A 237 1.40 10.30 31.14
CA THR A 237 2.78 10.65 30.81
C THR A 237 3.13 10.16 29.41
N PRO A 238 3.57 11.04 28.47
CA PRO A 238 4.12 10.60 27.19
C PRO A 238 5.36 9.74 27.42
N VAL A 239 5.40 8.53 26.84
CA VAL A 239 6.51 7.59 27.01
C VAL A 239 7.58 7.71 25.91
N CYS A 240 7.21 8.28 24.80
CA CYS A 240 8.09 8.54 23.66
C CYS A 240 7.47 9.64 22.76
N GLU A 241 8.05 9.86 21.59
CA GLU A 241 7.57 10.87 20.64
C GLU A 241 6.16 10.54 20.14
N GLY A 242 5.28 11.56 20.11
CA GLY A 242 4.04 11.50 19.35
C GLY A 242 4.29 11.72 17.87
N TYR A 243 3.35 11.32 17.04
CA TYR A 243 3.43 11.53 15.60
C TYR A 243 2.05 11.73 14.98
N THR A 244 2.02 12.46 13.85
CA THR A 244 0.80 12.58 13.08
C THR A 244 0.70 11.44 12.05
N ARG A 245 -0.53 11.04 11.69
CA ARG A 245 -0.82 10.10 10.61
C ARG A 245 -1.88 10.69 9.71
N GLN A 246 -1.56 10.79 8.42
CA GLN A 246 -2.46 11.35 7.41
C GLN A 246 -3.47 10.30 6.94
N TYR A 247 -4.72 10.71 6.73
CA TYR A 247 -5.80 9.83 6.28
C TYR A 247 -6.39 10.23 4.93
N ALA A 248 -6.66 11.51 4.72
CA ALA A 248 -7.29 11.98 3.50
C ALA A 248 -6.83 13.39 3.13
N TRP A 249 -6.70 13.58 1.81
CA TRP A 249 -6.59 14.88 1.17
C TRP A 249 -7.72 14.96 0.16
N PHE A 250 -8.51 16.02 0.19
CA PHE A 250 -9.56 16.26 -0.77
C PHE A 250 -9.80 17.76 -0.95
N VAL A 251 -10.49 18.11 -2.02
CA VAL A 251 -10.94 19.47 -2.28
C VAL A 251 -12.43 19.50 -1.97
N ASP A 252 -12.86 20.44 -1.12
CA ASP A 252 -14.26 20.60 -0.74
C ASP A 252 -15.08 21.32 -1.85
N ASP A 253 -16.37 21.51 -1.60
CA ASP A 253 -17.29 22.15 -2.53
C ASP A 253 -16.93 23.62 -2.81
N ASP A 254 -16.17 24.25 -1.94
CA ASP A 254 -15.65 25.62 -2.08
C ASP A 254 -14.31 25.67 -2.84
N GLY A 255 -13.81 24.54 -3.32
CA GLY A 255 -12.52 24.43 -4.01
C GLY A 255 -11.31 24.52 -3.07
N GLN A 256 -11.50 24.40 -1.74
CA GLN A 256 -10.43 24.45 -0.77
C GLN A 256 -9.88 23.06 -0.49
N MET A 257 -8.55 22.95 -0.45
CA MET A 257 -7.91 21.71 -0.06
C MET A 257 -8.07 21.49 1.46
N ARG A 258 -8.54 20.31 1.82
CA ARG A 258 -8.66 19.85 3.21
C ARG A 258 -7.81 18.60 3.43
N HIS A 259 -7.31 18.48 4.65
CA HIS A 259 -6.46 17.38 5.04
C HIS A 259 -6.83 16.91 6.45
N TYR A 260 -7.27 15.68 6.57
CA TYR A 260 -7.54 15.05 7.86
C TYR A 260 -6.35 14.22 8.32
N SER A 261 -5.94 14.47 9.56
CA SER A 261 -4.87 13.75 10.26
C SER A 261 -5.28 13.35 11.66
N GLU A 262 -4.56 12.42 12.22
CA GLU A 262 -4.64 12.02 13.62
C GLU A 262 -3.28 12.25 14.30
N LEU A 263 -3.25 12.93 15.45
CA LEU A 263 -2.10 12.92 16.34
C LEU A 263 -2.19 11.71 17.26
N ILE A 264 -1.13 10.93 17.34
CA ILE A 264 -1.00 9.72 18.15
C ILE A 264 0.12 9.94 19.14
N ILE A 265 -0.18 9.88 20.43
CA ILE A 265 0.77 10.08 21.52
C ILE A 265 0.79 8.82 22.38
N PRO A 266 1.88 8.03 22.34
CA PRO A 266 2.04 6.90 23.25
C PRO A 266 2.17 7.39 24.70
N VAL A 267 1.36 6.81 25.59
CA VAL A 267 1.27 7.24 26.99
C VAL A 267 1.28 6.06 27.94
N MET A 268 1.60 6.37 29.19
CA MET A 268 1.47 5.47 30.33
C MET A 268 0.59 6.16 31.37
N ALA A 269 -0.34 5.41 31.95
CA ALA A 269 -1.07 5.84 33.15
C ALA A 269 -0.15 5.79 34.38
N PRO A 270 -0.45 6.54 35.42
CA PRO A 270 0.32 6.57 36.67
C PRO A 270 0.35 5.22 37.38
#